data_4378bb7a4dd3eb5ad1357f28284cff92
#
_entry.id   4378bb7a4dd3eb5ad1357f28284cff92
#
_cell.length_a   1.000
_cell.length_b   1.000
_cell.length_c   1.000
_cell.angle_alpha   90.00
_cell.angle_beta   90.00
_cell.angle_gamma   90.00
#
_symmetry.space_group_name_H-M   'P 1'
#
loop_
_entity.id
_entity.type
_entity.pdbx_description
1 polymer ?
#
loop_
_entity_poly.entity_id
_entity_poly.type
_entity_poly.pdbx_seq_one_letter_code
_entity_poly.pdbx_strand_id
1 'polypeptide(L)'
;MRRAPVAALAAVVCSAALAGCTEDSSAGPTTAPSPGTSNGSSTTAEPTTSTSPTPSAPATDPPPPVLPALAKEQSTAGAKAFVRFYIAVLNYSWTELQSRFLTATSADDCDVCQLISRRIDATNLRGGYQINGEWSPRRIYRLPGQSAARPKFLVTIDIGAGRWKPGRGKDERKIASSQVTNEIDLSWTSHGWETLDLRTT
;
A
#
# COMPACT_ATOMS: atom_id res chain seq x y z
N MET A 1 19.54 -20.86 39.70
CA MET A 1 20.46 -21.73 38.95
C MET A 1 19.72 -23.00 38.55
N ARG A 2 19.26 -23.10 37.30
CA ARG A 2 18.97 -24.37 36.60
C ARG A 2 19.00 -24.08 35.09
N ARG A 3 20.04 -24.57 34.46
CA ARG A 3 20.21 -24.61 33.01
C ARG A 3 19.48 -25.83 32.49
N ALA A 4 18.77 -25.73 31.39
CA ALA A 4 18.24 -26.83 30.60
C ALA A 4 18.47 -26.58 29.11
N PRO A 5 18.57 -27.63 28.27
CA PRO A 5 19.52 -27.64 27.18
C PRO A 5 18.95 -27.29 25.82
N VAL A 6 19.90 -26.92 24.97
CA VAL A 6 19.78 -26.70 23.51
C VAL A 6 19.39 -28.02 22.83
N ALA A 7 18.33 -28.05 22.07
CA ALA A 7 18.03 -29.06 21.08
C ALA A 7 18.16 -28.49 19.68
N ALA A 8 19.20 -28.92 19.01
CA ALA A 8 19.42 -28.74 17.58
C ALA A 8 18.51 -29.70 16.81
N LEU A 9 17.84 -29.23 15.78
CA LEU A 9 17.17 -30.08 14.79
C LEU A 9 17.41 -29.55 13.38
N ALA A 10 18.15 -30.34 12.75
CA ALA A 10 18.43 -30.76 11.40
C ALA A 10 17.64 -30.13 10.24
N ALA A 11 18.43 -29.74 9.25
CA ALA A 11 18.07 -29.40 7.87
C ALA A 11 17.41 -30.58 7.14
N VAL A 12 16.36 -30.28 6.38
CA VAL A 12 15.92 -31.13 5.27
C VAL A 12 15.95 -30.30 3.99
N VAL A 13 16.94 -30.63 3.17
CA VAL A 13 17.06 -30.21 1.78
C VAL A 13 16.16 -31.14 0.95
N CYS A 14 15.20 -30.60 0.23
CA CYS A 14 14.55 -31.30 -0.88
C CYS A 14 14.77 -30.50 -2.15
N SER A 15 15.73 -31.01 -2.93
CA SER A 15 15.91 -30.69 -4.34
C SER A 15 14.92 -31.53 -5.16
N ALA A 16 14.19 -30.91 -6.07
CA ALA A 16 13.59 -31.60 -7.21
C ALA A 16 13.66 -30.67 -8.43
N ALA A 17 14.46 -31.14 -9.36
CA ALA A 17 14.67 -30.60 -10.71
C ALA A 17 13.71 -31.25 -11.71
N LEU A 18 13.74 -30.67 -12.94
CA LEU A 18 13.35 -31.21 -14.26
C LEU A 18 11.95 -30.77 -14.73
N ALA A 19 11.93 -29.95 -15.71
CA ALA A 19 12.22 -30.15 -17.17
C ALA A 19 10.91 -30.47 -17.94
N GLY A 20 10.65 -29.72 -18.97
CA GLY A 20 9.62 -30.01 -19.97
C GLY A 20 9.52 -28.86 -20.98
N CYS A 21 10.33 -28.96 -22.05
CA CYS A 21 10.13 -28.25 -23.32
C CYS A 21 8.83 -28.73 -23.97
N THR A 22 8.18 -27.86 -24.73
CA THR A 22 7.93 -28.12 -26.18
C THR A 22 7.36 -26.89 -26.84
N GLU A 23 7.99 -26.57 -27.94
CA GLU A 23 7.56 -25.72 -29.04
C GLU A 23 6.23 -26.23 -29.61
N ASP A 24 5.39 -25.34 -30.11
CA ASP A 24 4.80 -25.56 -31.42
C ASP A 24 4.47 -24.24 -32.12
N SER A 25 5.02 -24.15 -33.29
CA SER A 25 4.83 -23.12 -34.30
C SER A 25 3.52 -23.39 -35.03
N SER A 26 2.72 -22.34 -35.27
CA SER A 26 1.85 -22.34 -36.44
C SER A 26 1.72 -20.93 -37.02
N ALA A 27 2.28 -20.85 -38.24
CA ALA A 27 2.23 -19.71 -39.12
C ALA A 27 0.96 -19.73 -39.99
N GLY A 28 0.49 -18.51 -40.34
CA GLY A 28 -0.09 -18.14 -41.58
C GLY A 28 -1.61 -17.94 -41.66
N PRO A 29 -2.18 -17.29 -42.70
CA PRO A 29 -1.53 -16.33 -43.59
C PRO A 29 -2.26 -14.97 -43.75
N THR A 30 -1.50 -14.04 -44.23
CA THR A 30 -1.73 -12.92 -45.15
C THR A 30 -3.11 -12.75 -45.78
N THR A 31 -3.69 -11.56 -45.62
CA THR A 31 -4.45 -10.87 -46.68
C THR A 31 -4.38 -9.34 -46.52
N ALA A 32 -3.74 -8.68 -47.45
CA ALA A 32 -3.88 -7.30 -47.85
C ALA A 32 -4.41 -7.30 -49.29
N PRO A 33 -4.67 -6.17 -49.92
CA PRO A 33 -5.22 -4.87 -49.49
C PRO A 33 -6.40 -4.41 -50.40
N SER A 34 -7.03 -3.31 -50.13
CA SER A 34 -7.65 -2.49 -51.21
C SER A 34 -7.70 -1.02 -50.84
N PRO A 35 -7.33 -0.11 -51.79
CA PRO A 35 -7.29 1.31 -51.57
C PRO A 35 -8.63 1.93 -51.91
N GLY A 36 -9.11 2.78 -51.01
CA GLY A 36 -10.28 3.65 -51.20
C GLY A 36 -9.83 5.11 -51.24
N THR A 37 -9.84 5.66 -52.44
CA THR A 37 -9.64 7.05 -52.78
C THR A 37 -10.78 7.93 -52.30
N SER A 38 -10.47 9.19 -51.99
CA SER A 38 -11.30 10.40 -52.27
C SER A 38 -11.76 11.19 -51.05
N ASN A 39 -11.37 12.31 -50.99
CA ASN A 39 -11.87 13.64 -51.27
C ASN A 39 -11.48 14.65 -50.20
N GLY A 40 -10.77 15.64 -50.70
CA GLY A 40 -10.44 16.83 -49.96
C GLY A 40 -11.68 17.67 -49.59
N SER A 41 -11.61 18.23 -48.44
CA SER A 41 -12.30 19.47 -48.09
C SER A 41 -11.32 20.31 -47.33
N SER A 42 -10.85 21.32 -48.03
CA SER A 42 -10.09 22.43 -47.45
C SER A 42 -11.02 23.20 -46.52
N THR A 43 -10.78 23.07 -45.23
CA THR A 43 -11.40 23.97 -44.24
C THR A 43 -10.31 24.91 -43.75
N THR A 44 -10.50 26.17 -44.07
CA THR A 44 -9.74 27.34 -43.65
C THR A 44 -9.49 27.29 -42.14
N ALA A 45 -8.22 27.27 -41.77
CA ALA A 45 -7.79 27.36 -40.38
C ALA A 45 -7.98 28.79 -39.86
N GLU A 46 -8.91 28.94 -38.95
CA GLU A 46 -9.06 30.12 -38.10
C GLU A 46 -7.88 30.16 -37.10
N PRO A 47 -7.26 31.32 -36.86
CA PRO A 47 -6.14 31.41 -35.94
C PRO A 47 -6.64 31.21 -34.50
N THR A 48 -6.43 30.02 -33.94
CA THR A 48 -6.62 29.75 -32.51
C THR A 48 -5.61 30.57 -31.73
N THR A 49 -6.10 31.57 -31.01
CA THR A 49 -5.37 32.29 -29.97
C THR A 49 -4.82 31.29 -28.95
N SER A 50 -3.50 31.12 -28.96
CA SER A 50 -2.77 30.33 -27.98
C SER A 50 -2.93 30.99 -26.61
N THR A 51 -3.82 30.48 -25.80
CA THR A 51 -3.92 30.82 -24.38
C THR A 51 -2.66 30.30 -23.70
N SER A 52 -1.79 31.21 -23.29
CA SER A 52 -0.63 30.92 -22.47
C SER A 52 -1.08 30.13 -21.18
N PRO A 53 -0.45 29.02 -20.84
CA PRO A 53 -0.86 28.30 -19.63
C PRO A 53 -0.65 29.20 -18.40
N THR A 54 -1.72 29.46 -17.69
CA THR A 54 -1.68 30.11 -16.38
C THR A 54 -0.71 29.29 -15.49
N PRO A 55 0.26 29.94 -14.81
CA PRO A 55 1.15 29.21 -13.90
C PRO A 55 0.32 28.46 -12.87
N SER A 56 0.47 27.13 -12.85
CA SER A 56 -0.13 26.29 -11.81
C SER A 56 0.31 26.80 -10.45
N ALA A 57 -0.65 27.02 -9.56
CA ALA A 57 -0.38 27.32 -8.16
C ALA A 57 0.57 26.22 -7.58
N PRO A 58 1.46 26.59 -6.65
CA PRO A 58 2.30 25.60 -5.98
C PRO A 58 1.43 24.46 -5.44
N ALA A 59 1.80 23.21 -5.72
CA ALA A 59 1.12 22.07 -5.19
C ALA A 59 1.22 22.15 -3.65
N THR A 60 0.11 22.43 -3.00
CA THR A 60 0.03 22.39 -1.52
C THR A 60 0.03 20.92 -1.12
N ASP A 61 0.88 20.55 -0.17
CA ASP A 61 0.89 19.19 0.37
C ASP A 61 -0.52 18.78 0.81
N PRO A 62 -0.94 17.54 0.53
CA PRO A 62 -2.29 17.11 0.92
C PRO A 62 -2.44 17.17 2.44
N PRO A 63 -3.61 17.58 2.95
CA PRO A 63 -3.84 17.60 4.39
C PRO A 63 -3.82 16.17 4.96
N PRO A 64 -3.38 16.00 6.22
CA PRO A 64 -3.40 14.69 6.86
C PRO A 64 -4.82 14.13 6.99
N PRO A 65 -5.00 12.80 6.98
CA PRO A 65 -6.29 12.17 7.18
C PRO A 65 -6.94 12.60 8.49
N VAL A 66 -8.25 12.85 8.45
CA VAL A 66 -9.05 13.22 9.62
C VAL A 66 -9.76 12.00 10.17
N LEU A 67 -9.68 11.78 11.50
CA LEU A 67 -10.36 10.67 12.17
C LEU A 67 -11.89 10.82 12.01
N PRO A 68 -12.59 9.87 11.36
CA PRO A 68 -14.04 9.91 11.18
C PRO A 68 -14.79 9.89 12.54
N ALA A 69 -15.94 10.56 12.62
CA ALA A 69 -16.75 10.57 13.83
C ALA A 69 -17.09 9.14 14.33
N LEU A 70 -17.45 8.24 13.43
CA LEU A 70 -17.74 6.84 13.75
C LEU A 70 -16.53 6.13 14.40
N ALA A 71 -15.31 6.45 13.99
CA ALA A 71 -14.10 5.86 14.57
C ALA A 71 -13.82 6.30 16.02
N LYS A 72 -14.58 7.26 16.54
CA LYS A 72 -14.52 7.70 17.95
C LYS A 72 -15.44 6.89 18.87
N GLU A 73 -16.12 5.88 18.35
CA GLU A 73 -17.06 5.05 19.11
C GLU A 73 -16.43 3.70 19.47
N GLN A 74 -16.60 3.28 20.72
CA GLN A 74 -16.24 1.92 21.17
C GLN A 74 -17.28 0.91 20.68
N SER A 75 -17.30 0.67 19.37
CA SER A 75 -18.21 -0.26 18.72
C SER A 75 -17.50 -1.04 17.61
N THR A 76 -18.09 -2.15 17.14
CA THR A 76 -17.55 -2.87 15.97
C THR A 76 -17.53 -2.00 14.71
N ALA A 77 -18.52 -1.12 14.54
CA ALA A 77 -18.57 -0.18 13.42
C ALA A 77 -17.48 0.87 13.56
N GLY A 78 -17.29 1.41 14.77
CA GLY A 78 -16.22 2.36 15.09
C GLY A 78 -14.82 1.76 14.86
N ALA A 79 -14.58 0.54 15.34
CA ALA A 79 -13.32 -0.16 15.12
C ALA A 79 -13.05 -0.39 13.62
N LYS A 80 -14.06 -0.77 12.81
CA LYS A 80 -13.91 -0.89 11.36
C LYS A 80 -13.60 0.45 10.68
N ALA A 81 -14.24 1.53 11.14
CA ALA A 81 -13.95 2.88 10.65
C ALA A 81 -12.52 3.30 10.99
N PHE A 82 -12.04 2.96 12.19
CA PHE A 82 -10.67 3.20 12.60
C PHE A 82 -9.66 2.40 11.77
N VAL A 83 -9.92 1.13 11.44
CA VAL A 83 -9.05 0.35 10.53
C VAL A 83 -8.88 1.06 9.18
N ARG A 84 -9.96 1.60 8.59
CA ARG A 84 -9.86 2.36 7.34
C ARG A 84 -9.05 3.64 7.51
N PHE A 85 -9.28 4.35 8.59
CA PHE A 85 -8.52 5.55 8.94
C PHE A 85 -7.04 5.23 9.13
N TYR A 86 -6.69 4.17 9.87
CA TYR A 86 -5.31 3.74 10.06
C TYR A 86 -4.59 3.45 8.73
N ILE A 87 -5.26 2.78 7.79
CA ILE A 87 -4.70 2.53 6.46
C ILE A 87 -4.51 3.84 5.69
N ALA A 88 -5.44 4.80 5.79
CA ALA A 88 -5.27 6.11 5.18
C ALA A 88 -4.08 6.88 5.80
N VAL A 89 -3.90 6.79 7.12
CA VAL A 89 -2.73 7.36 7.83
C VAL A 89 -1.44 6.69 7.38
N LEU A 90 -1.44 5.37 7.20
CA LEU A 90 -0.28 4.63 6.69
C LEU A 90 0.11 5.11 5.28
N ASN A 91 -0.85 5.23 4.37
CA ASN A 91 -0.62 5.76 3.02
C ASN A 91 -0.06 7.18 3.08
N TYR A 92 -0.72 8.06 3.83
CA TYR A 92 -0.26 9.45 4.00
C TYR A 92 1.16 9.51 4.55
N SER A 93 1.46 8.70 5.58
CA SER A 93 2.79 8.67 6.20
C SER A 93 3.89 8.24 5.21
N TRP A 94 3.60 7.33 4.30
CA TRP A 94 4.53 6.92 3.23
C TRP A 94 4.67 7.97 2.13
N THR A 95 3.58 8.61 1.72
CA THR A 95 3.61 9.62 0.66
C THR A 95 4.35 10.87 1.11
N GLU A 96 4.05 11.35 2.32
CA GLU A 96 4.65 12.56 2.89
C GLU A 96 5.96 12.29 3.64
N LEU A 97 6.34 11.02 3.79
CA LEU A 97 7.49 10.57 4.60
C LEU A 97 7.47 11.15 6.03
N GLN A 98 6.28 11.13 6.66
CA GLN A 98 6.02 11.64 8.01
C GLN A 98 5.42 10.54 8.89
N SER A 99 6.24 9.90 9.73
CA SER A 99 5.81 8.78 10.59
C SER A 99 4.94 9.20 11.78
N ARG A 100 4.96 10.47 12.18
CA ARG A 100 4.29 10.98 13.40
C ARG A 100 2.79 10.62 13.49
N PHE A 101 2.09 10.63 12.36
CA PHE A 101 0.66 10.31 12.33
C PHE A 101 0.41 8.81 12.54
N LEU A 102 1.28 7.97 11.98
CA LEU A 102 1.22 6.52 12.19
C LEU A 102 1.52 6.18 13.65
N THR A 103 2.55 6.79 14.22
CA THR A 103 2.90 6.63 15.64
C THR A 103 1.76 7.06 16.55
N ALA A 104 1.09 8.19 16.26
CA ALA A 104 -0.03 8.68 17.07
C ALA A 104 -1.30 7.80 17.01
N THR A 105 -1.37 6.84 16.08
CA THR A 105 -2.50 5.91 15.91
C THR A 105 -2.16 4.47 16.29
N SER A 106 -0.96 4.26 16.81
CA SER A 106 -0.42 2.94 17.19
C SER A 106 -0.06 2.92 18.66
N ALA A 107 -0.19 1.77 19.28
CA ALA A 107 0.30 1.56 20.65
C ALA A 107 1.83 1.59 20.69
N ASP A 108 2.39 2.00 21.82
CA ASP A 108 3.85 2.10 22.02
C ASP A 108 4.55 0.74 21.91
N ASP A 109 3.86 -0.36 22.18
CA ASP A 109 4.35 -1.73 22.10
C ASP A 109 4.05 -2.42 20.75
N CYS A 110 3.53 -1.69 19.76
CA CYS A 110 3.35 -2.21 18.41
C CYS A 110 4.68 -2.25 17.65
N ASP A 111 5.42 -3.34 17.75
CA ASP A 111 6.74 -3.50 17.12
C ASP A 111 6.75 -3.27 15.61
N VAL A 112 5.74 -3.80 14.90
CA VAL A 112 5.63 -3.63 13.45
C VAL A 112 5.28 -2.20 13.06
N CYS A 113 4.42 -1.52 13.83
CA CYS A 113 4.09 -0.10 13.61
C CYS A 113 5.35 0.76 13.76
N GLN A 114 6.14 0.52 14.81
CA GLN A 114 7.43 1.20 15.02
C GLN A 114 8.45 0.88 13.93
N LEU A 115 8.49 -0.38 13.45
CA LEU A 115 9.38 -0.76 12.34
C LEU A 115 9.02 0.01 11.07
N ILE A 116 7.72 0.14 10.75
CA ILE A 116 7.24 0.91 9.60
C ILE A 116 7.61 2.39 9.79
N SER A 117 7.32 2.98 10.96
CA SER A 117 7.65 4.37 11.28
C SER A 117 9.14 4.64 11.09
N ARG A 118 10.02 3.81 11.67
CA ARG A 118 11.48 3.94 11.48
C ARG A 118 11.90 3.83 10.01
N ARG A 119 11.22 3.00 9.21
CA ARG A 119 11.52 2.88 7.78
C ARG A 119 11.12 4.14 7.01
N ILE A 120 9.97 4.73 7.33
CA ILE A 120 9.52 6.00 6.75
C ILE A 120 10.53 7.10 7.06
N ASP A 121 10.91 7.27 8.33
CA ASP A 121 11.85 8.28 8.78
C ASP A 121 13.24 8.08 8.15
N ALA A 122 13.71 6.84 8.08
CA ALA A 122 14.98 6.52 7.43
C ALA A 122 14.96 6.80 5.92
N THR A 123 13.81 6.63 5.26
CA THR A 123 13.64 6.98 3.84
C THR A 123 13.72 8.49 3.66
N ASN A 124 13.02 9.25 4.51
CA ASN A 124 13.05 10.73 4.50
C ASN A 124 14.47 11.26 4.74
N LEU A 125 15.11 10.86 5.84
CA LEU A 125 16.45 11.30 6.22
C LEU A 125 17.49 11.03 5.13
N ARG A 126 17.34 9.98 4.35
CA ARG A 126 18.23 9.61 3.27
C ARG A 126 17.88 10.26 1.92
N GLY A 127 16.86 11.12 1.88
CA GLY A 127 16.35 11.74 0.66
C GLY A 127 15.80 10.74 -0.33
N GLY A 128 15.11 9.72 0.19
CA GLY A 128 14.31 8.77 -0.59
C GLY A 128 12.91 9.30 -0.85
N TYR A 129 12.06 8.44 -1.44
CA TYR A 129 10.65 8.75 -1.71
C TYR A 129 9.82 7.48 -1.94
N GLN A 130 8.51 7.62 -1.85
CA GLN A 130 7.55 6.66 -2.40
C GLN A 130 6.56 7.41 -3.30
N ILE A 131 6.24 6.81 -4.43
CA ILE A 131 5.27 7.31 -5.40
C ILE A 131 4.27 6.20 -5.66
N ASN A 132 3.01 6.45 -5.40
CA ASN A 132 1.93 5.47 -5.47
C ASN A 132 2.20 4.23 -4.58
N GLY A 133 1.54 3.12 -4.83
CA GLY A 133 1.65 1.92 -4.00
C GLY A 133 0.72 1.97 -2.79
N GLU A 134 -0.37 2.75 -2.89
CA GLU A 134 -1.37 2.93 -1.83
C GLU A 134 -2.05 1.61 -1.50
N TRP A 135 -2.36 1.46 -0.25
CA TRP A 135 -3.15 0.37 0.30
C TRP A 135 -4.63 0.74 0.31
N SER A 136 -5.46 -0.08 -0.32
CA SER A 136 -6.90 0.10 -0.39
C SER A 136 -7.63 -1.06 0.27
N PRO A 137 -8.29 -0.87 1.42
CA PRO A 137 -8.97 -1.96 2.12
C PRO A 137 -10.23 -2.37 1.37
N ARG A 138 -10.26 -3.60 0.85
CA ARG A 138 -11.42 -4.20 0.15
C ARG A 138 -12.42 -4.81 1.10
N ARG A 139 -11.95 -5.61 2.04
CA ARG A 139 -12.77 -6.34 3.00
C ARG A 139 -12.17 -6.20 4.38
N ILE A 140 -13.02 -5.92 5.36
CA ILE A 140 -12.66 -5.87 6.77
C ILE A 140 -13.59 -6.83 7.51
N TYR A 141 -13.07 -7.95 7.95
CA TYR A 141 -13.79 -9.00 8.65
C TYR A 141 -13.33 -9.06 10.11
N ARG A 142 -14.26 -8.91 11.07
CA ARG A 142 -13.95 -9.05 12.49
C ARG A 142 -13.82 -10.51 12.84
N LEU A 143 -12.72 -10.90 13.46
CA LEU A 143 -12.54 -12.25 13.96
C LEU A 143 -13.48 -12.50 15.15
N PRO A 144 -14.07 -13.72 15.27
CA PRO A 144 -14.91 -14.08 16.39
C PRO A 144 -14.09 -14.28 17.67
N GLY A 145 -14.77 -14.31 18.84
CA GLY A 145 -14.13 -14.59 20.12
C GLY A 145 -13.35 -13.44 20.75
N GLN A 146 -13.28 -12.27 20.08
CA GLN A 146 -12.58 -11.10 20.59
C GLN A 146 -13.52 -10.17 21.34
N SER A 147 -13.01 -9.53 22.41
CA SER A 147 -13.77 -8.55 23.17
C SER A 147 -14.12 -7.32 22.32
N ALA A 148 -15.10 -6.53 22.78
CA ALA A 148 -15.45 -5.26 22.13
C ALA A 148 -14.31 -4.24 22.21
N ALA A 149 -13.52 -4.28 23.29
CA ALA A 149 -12.41 -3.36 23.52
C ALA A 149 -11.09 -3.80 22.84
N ARG A 150 -10.97 -5.06 22.45
CA ARG A 150 -9.78 -5.61 21.78
C ARG A 150 -10.17 -6.49 20.60
N PRO A 151 -10.79 -5.90 19.58
CA PRO A 151 -11.16 -6.63 18.37
C PRO A 151 -9.95 -6.87 17.47
N LYS A 152 -10.00 -7.99 16.74
CA LYS A 152 -9.06 -8.32 15.68
C LYS A 152 -9.79 -8.37 14.34
N PHE A 153 -9.12 -7.93 13.30
CA PHE A 153 -9.69 -7.91 11.96
C PHE A 153 -8.76 -8.59 10.95
N LEU A 154 -9.33 -9.42 10.09
CA LEU A 154 -8.70 -9.77 8.82
C LEU A 154 -9.07 -8.73 7.78
N VAL A 155 -8.07 -8.11 7.19
CA VAL A 155 -8.24 -7.03 6.23
C VAL A 155 -7.61 -7.44 4.92
N THR A 156 -8.44 -7.64 3.90
CA THR A 156 -7.96 -7.83 2.53
C THR A 156 -7.67 -6.45 1.94
N ILE A 157 -6.45 -6.26 1.48
CA ILE A 157 -5.93 -4.97 1.01
C ILE A 157 -5.41 -5.14 -0.41
N ASP A 158 -5.87 -4.29 -1.32
CA ASP A 158 -5.23 -4.13 -2.62
C ASP A 158 -4.09 -3.12 -2.47
N ILE A 159 -2.91 -3.49 -2.92
CA ILE A 159 -1.74 -2.62 -3.01
C ILE A 159 -1.62 -2.17 -4.45
N GLY A 160 -1.64 -0.87 -4.69
CA GLY A 160 -1.45 -0.27 -6.00
C GLY A 160 -0.01 -0.45 -6.51
N ALA A 161 0.17 -0.39 -7.83
CA ALA A 161 1.51 -0.31 -8.39
C ALA A 161 2.17 1.02 -8.01
N GLY A 162 3.46 0.99 -7.74
CA GLY A 162 4.19 2.18 -7.32
C GLY A 162 5.70 2.04 -7.43
N ARG A 163 6.41 2.98 -6.83
CA ARG A 163 7.87 3.00 -6.79
C ARG A 163 8.35 3.48 -5.42
N TRP A 164 9.40 2.88 -4.94
CA TRP A 164 10.05 3.26 -3.69
C TRP A 164 11.55 3.38 -3.87
N LYS A 165 12.11 4.51 -3.46
CA LYS A 165 13.55 4.74 -3.40
C LYS A 165 13.95 4.93 -1.93
N PRO A 166 14.77 4.05 -1.36
CA PRO A 166 15.11 4.10 0.07
C PRO A 166 16.07 5.22 0.45
N GLY A 167 16.65 5.91 -0.52
CA GLY A 167 17.57 7.04 -0.29
C GLY A 167 18.38 7.40 -1.51
N ARG A 168 19.15 8.50 -1.40
CA ARG A 168 20.09 8.96 -2.45
C ARG A 168 21.12 7.86 -2.74
N GLY A 169 21.47 7.69 -4.01
CA GLY A 169 22.47 6.67 -4.42
C GLY A 169 22.00 5.22 -4.24
N LYS A 170 20.73 4.98 -3.91
CA LYS A 170 20.12 3.65 -3.88
C LYS A 170 19.22 3.46 -5.09
N ASP A 171 19.13 2.22 -5.56
CA ASP A 171 18.24 1.86 -6.66
C ASP A 171 16.78 2.04 -6.28
N GLU A 172 16.00 2.55 -7.22
CA GLU A 172 14.56 2.58 -7.13
C GLU A 172 14.01 1.16 -7.27
N ARG A 173 13.03 0.82 -6.45
CA ARG A 173 12.33 -0.46 -6.48
C ARG A 173 10.90 -0.27 -6.95
N LYS A 174 10.46 -1.12 -7.86
CA LYS A 174 9.06 -1.18 -8.27
C LYS A 174 8.24 -1.86 -7.18
N ILE A 175 7.08 -1.30 -6.87
CA ILE A 175 6.03 -1.93 -6.09
C ILE A 175 5.07 -2.51 -7.11
N ALA A 176 4.97 -3.84 -7.17
CA ALA A 176 3.98 -4.48 -8.03
C ALA A 176 2.59 -4.37 -7.38
N SER A 177 1.56 -4.20 -8.20
CA SER A 177 0.19 -4.32 -7.69
C SER A 177 -0.03 -5.74 -7.18
N SER A 178 -0.64 -5.85 -6.00
CA SER A 178 -0.88 -7.13 -5.35
C SER A 178 -2.09 -7.04 -4.42
N GLN A 179 -2.55 -8.19 -3.96
CA GLN A 179 -3.53 -8.26 -2.89
C GLN A 179 -2.92 -9.06 -1.74
N VAL A 180 -3.06 -8.54 -0.54
CA VAL A 180 -2.60 -9.18 0.68
C VAL A 180 -3.72 -9.24 1.72
N THR A 181 -3.61 -10.16 2.64
CA THR A 181 -4.48 -10.20 3.82
C THR A 181 -3.62 -9.95 5.05
N ASN A 182 -4.02 -8.98 5.83
CA ASN A 182 -3.38 -8.64 7.10
C ASN A 182 -4.33 -8.88 8.26
N GLU A 183 -3.80 -9.34 9.39
CA GLU A 183 -4.48 -9.26 10.67
C GLU A 183 -4.11 -7.93 11.32
N ILE A 184 -5.13 -7.17 11.74
CA ILE A 184 -4.97 -5.90 12.47
C ILE A 184 -5.64 -6.05 13.82
N ASP A 185 -4.84 -5.92 14.87
CA ASP A 185 -5.28 -5.96 16.26
C ASP A 185 -5.47 -4.54 16.77
N LEU A 186 -6.60 -4.26 17.42
CA LEU A 186 -6.89 -2.97 18.00
C LEU A 186 -7.08 -3.05 19.52
N SER A 187 -6.87 -1.93 20.18
CA SER A 187 -7.25 -1.69 21.58
C SER A 187 -8.06 -0.42 21.70
N TRP A 188 -9.07 -0.43 22.57
CA TRP A 188 -9.76 0.77 23.00
C TRP A 188 -9.17 1.28 24.30
N THR A 189 -8.71 2.52 24.30
CA THR A 189 -8.07 3.21 25.43
C THR A 189 -8.88 4.44 25.85
N SER A 190 -8.41 5.17 26.83
CA SER A 190 -8.98 6.47 27.23
C SER A 190 -8.88 7.54 26.12
N HIS A 191 -8.00 7.32 25.12
CA HIS A 191 -7.77 8.22 23.99
C HIS A 191 -8.49 7.76 22.70
N GLY A 192 -9.20 6.64 22.75
CA GLY A 192 -9.88 6.02 21.62
C GLY A 192 -9.20 4.74 21.13
N TRP A 193 -9.40 4.39 19.85
CA TRP A 193 -8.78 3.23 19.23
C TRP A 193 -7.30 3.47 18.98
N GLU A 194 -6.51 2.42 19.18
CA GLU A 194 -5.10 2.34 18.75
C GLU A 194 -4.81 0.98 18.12
N THR A 195 -3.83 0.92 17.22
CA THR A 195 -3.37 -0.31 16.59
C THR A 195 -2.32 -0.97 17.48
N LEU A 196 -2.59 -2.21 17.92
CA LEU A 196 -1.66 -3.02 18.73
C LEU A 196 -0.70 -3.82 17.86
N ASP A 197 -1.18 -4.29 16.71
CA ASP A 197 -0.37 -5.14 15.83
C ASP A 197 -0.90 -5.12 14.40
N LEU A 198 -0.01 -5.36 13.46
CA LEU A 198 -0.29 -5.50 12.03
C LEU A 198 0.60 -6.60 11.46
N ARG A 199 0.04 -7.71 11.01
CA ARG A 199 0.82 -8.82 10.45
C ARG A 199 0.17 -9.38 9.20
N THR A 200 0.98 -9.77 8.23
CA THR A 200 0.54 -10.48 7.03
C THR A 200 0.27 -11.93 7.38
N THR A 201 -0.86 -12.46 6.90
CA THR A 201 -1.30 -13.86 7.14
C THR A 201 -1.09 -14.70 5.89
#